data_2a3d32c5f9e4f103b761447f46ed80e9
#
_entry.id   2a3d32c5f9e4f103b761447f46ed80e9
#
_cell.length_a   1.000
_cell.length_b   1.000
_cell.length_c   1.000
_cell.angle_alpha   90.00
_cell.angle_beta   90.00
_cell.angle_gamma   90.00
#
_symmetry.space_group_name_H-M   'P 1'
#
loop_
_entity.id
_entity.type
_entity.pdbx_description
1 polymer ?
#
loop_
_entity_poly.entity_id
_entity_poly.type
_entity_poly.pdbx_seq_one_letter_code
_entity_poly.pdbx_strand_id
1 'polypeptide(L)'
;MRAVTDLLPRYGVSPSGDPLTPSELFDPPLPAVVEFGSGMGDATATMAADDPATGIIAVEVHTPGVGRLLRRIDNAGLTNVRVVHGDGVLFLHERVPPGSLAGFRCFFPDPWPKKKHHKRRLIQPELLRLIVSRLARSAPVHLATDWADYGEQMIEVVTAEPDLDVVFTGAGDCPLPRPETKFEAKGKAKGHQICDIVAYRK
;
A
#
# COMPACT_ATOMS: atom_id res chain seq x y z
N MET A 1 8.28 19.77 8.06
CA MET A 1 6.99 20.48 8.29
C MET A 1 6.57 21.34 7.10
N ARG A 2 7.38 22.25 6.53
CA ARG A 2 6.96 23.09 5.38
C ARG A 2 6.31 22.31 4.22
N ALA A 3 6.92 21.22 3.75
CA ALA A 3 6.36 20.48 2.61
C ALA A 3 4.94 19.92 2.87
N VAL A 4 4.62 19.51 4.10
CA VAL A 4 3.27 19.06 4.45
C VAL A 4 2.30 20.24 4.39
N THR A 5 2.66 21.38 4.95
CA THR A 5 1.81 22.57 4.92
C THR A 5 1.59 23.09 3.50
N ASP A 6 2.65 23.09 2.67
CA ASP A 6 2.62 23.72 1.35
C ASP A 6 2.03 22.82 0.26
N LEU A 7 2.29 21.50 0.32
CA LEU A 7 1.96 20.55 -0.75
C LEU A 7 0.77 19.64 -0.46
N LEU A 8 0.45 19.39 0.83
CA LEU A 8 -0.72 18.58 1.16
C LEU A 8 -2.04 19.15 0.63
N PRO A 9 -2.26 20.48 0.56
CA PRO A 9 -3.47 21.02 -0.08
C PRO A 9 -3.62 20.63 -1.56
N ARG A 10 -2.51 20.37 -2.27
CA ARG A 10 -2.52 20.00 -3.69
C ARG A 10 -2.64 18.49 -3.91
N TYR A 11 -1.95 17.70 -3.11
CA TYR A 11 -1.83 16.25 -3.31
C TYR A 11 -2.61 15.44 -2.28
N GLY A 12 -3.07 16.07 -1.21
CA GLY A 12 -3.67 15.40 -0.06
C GLY A 12 -5.12 15.02 -0.27
N VAL A 13 -5.50 13.90 0.35
CA VAL A 13 -6.88 13.44 0.50
C VAL A 13 -7.13 13.23 2.00
N SER A 14 -8.26 13.74 2.50
CA SER A 14 -8.65 13.52 3.91
C SER A 14 -8.90 12.03 4.16
N PRO A 15 -8.42 11.47 5.28
CA PRO A 15 -8.73 10.10 5.67
C PRO A 15 -10.20 9.88 6.04
N SER A 16 -10.93 10.94 6.33
CA SER A 16 -12.36 10.89 6.76
C SER A 16 -13.21 11.84 5.92
N GLY A 17 -14.52 11.60 5.91
CA GLY A 17 -15.54 12.38 5.21
C GLY A 17 -16.39 11.50 4.30
N ASP A 18 -17.19 12.15 3.42
CA ASP A 18 -18.07 11.43 2.51
C ASP A 18 -17.30 10.47 1.57
N PRO A 19 -17.92 9.35 1.15
CA PRO A 19 -17.33 8.46 0.16
C PRO A 19 -16.90 9.21 -1.11
N LEU A 20 -15.77 8.80 -1.70
CA LEU A 20 -15.22 9.39 -2.92
C LEU A 20 -15.11 8.34 -4.01
N THR A 21 -15.02 8.77 -5.26
CA THR A 21 -14.67 7.89 -6.38
C THR A 21 -13.14 7.88 -6.53
N PRO A 22 -12.42 6.78 -6.17
CA PRO A 22 -10.94 6.79 -6.14
C PRO A 22 -10.30 7.18 -7.46
N SER A 23 -10.88 6.76 -8.60
CA SER A 23 -10.38 7.10 -9.93
C SER A 23 -10.47 8.60 -10.26
N GLU A 24 -11.50 9.29 -9.74
CA GLU A 24 -11.73 10.73 -9.99
C GLU A 24 -10.79 11.64 -9.17
N LEU A 25 -9.97 11.08 -8.31
CA LEU A 25 -8.89 11.83 -7.67
C LEU A 25 -7.79 12.26 -8.67
N PHE A 26 -7.82 11.72 -9.88
CA PHE A 26 -6.85 11.95 -10.94
C PHE A 26 -7.52 12.60 -12.16
N ASP A 27 -6.75 13.38 -12.93
CA ASP A 27 -7.21 14.00 -14.15
C ASP A 27 -6.20 13.70 -15.29
N PRO A 28 -6.60 12.92 -16.32
CA PRO A 28 -7.88 12.21 -16.43
C PRO A 28 -8.07 11.12 -15.34
N PRO A 29 -9.32 10.61 -15.12
CA PRO A 29 -9.54 9.54 -14.16
C PRO A 29 -8.70 8.29 -14.43
N LEU A 30 -8.06 7.74 -13.37
CA LEU A 30 -7.17 6.57 -13.45
C LEU A 30 -7.67 5.42 -12.57
N PRO A 31 -7.43 4.15 -12.94
CA PRO A 31 -7.56 3.03 -12.00
C PRO A 31 -6.72 3.30 -10.75
N ALA A 32 -7.34 3.28 -9.56
CA ALA A 32 -6.68 3.68 -8.32
C ALA A 32 -6.23 2.49 -7.48
N VAL A 33 -4.96 2.45 -7.13
CA VAL A 33 -4.36 1.50 -6.20
C VAL A 33 -4.09 2.19 -4.87
N VAL A 34 -4.45 1.55 -3.76
CA VAL A 34 -4.09 2.04 -2.42
C VAL A 34 -2.79 1.37 -1.97
N GLU A 35 -1.83 2.18 -1.51
CA GLU A 35 -0.57 1.73 -0.90
C GLU A 35 -0.55 2.11 0.58
N PHE A 36 -0.49 1.12 1.49
CA PHE A 36 -0.31 1.36 2.91
C PHE A 36 1.15 1.37 3.31
N GLY A 37 1.56 2.42 4.03
CA GLY A 37 2.92 2.57 4.53
C GLY A 37 3.91 3.00 3.45
N SER A 38 3.59 4.02 2.66
CA SER A 38 4.50 4.55 1.61
C SER A 38 5.86 5.04 2.14
N GLY A 39 6.00 5.23 3.44
CA GLY A 39 7.23 5.63 4.10
C GLY A 39 7.78 6.95 3.54
N MET A 40 9.03 6.95 3.06
CA MET A 40 9.67 8.12 2.46
C MET A 40 9.31 8.32 0.97
N GLY A 41 8.47 7.44 0.40
CA GLY A 41 7.93 7.55 -0.94
C GLY A 41 8.90 7.20 -2.07
N ASP A 42 10.03 6.54 -1.78
CA ASP A 42 10.99 6.16 -2.83
C ASP A 42 10.33 5.16 -3.81
N ALA A 43 9.77 4.06 -3.31
CA ALA A 43 9.11 3.05 -4.13
C ALA A 43 7.84 3.60 -4.80
N THR A 44 7.02 4.33 -4.04
CA THR A 44 5.78 4.96 -4.54
C THR A 44 6.05 5.85 -5.74
N ALA A 45 7.07 6.74 -5.65
CA ALA A 45 7.40 7.66 -6.73
C ALA A 45 7.96 6.93 -7.96
N THR A 46 8.76 5.88 -7.76
CA THR A 46 9.27 5.04 -8.86
C THR A 46 8.12 4.34 -9.56
N MET A 47 7.24 3.64 -8.83
CA MET A 47 6.09 2.95 -9.42
C MET A 47 5.15 3.90 -10.15
N ALA A 48 4.95 5.11 -9.63
CA ALA A 48 4.11 6.12 -10.27
C ALA A 48 4.73 6.66 -11.58
N ALA A 49 6.05 6.77 -11.64
CA ALA A 49 6.75 7.20 -12.85
C ALA A 49 6.78 6.10 -13.91
N ASP A 50 6.94 4.83 -13.48
CA ASP A 50 7.01 3.67 -14.37
C ASP A 50 5.64 3.30 -14.97
N ASP A 51 4.56 3.59 -14.25
CA ASP A 51 3.19 3.35 -14.70
C ASP A 51 2.30 4.59 -14.49
N PRO A 52 2.34 5.55 -15.42
CA PRO A 52 1.52 6.76 -15.34
C PRO A 52 0.03 6.52 -15.58
N ALA A 53 -0.36 5.33 -16.06
CA ALA A 53 -1.76 4.96 -16.29
C ALA A 53 -2.47 4.46 -15.02
N THR A 54 -1.72 4.22 -13.93
CA THR A 54 -2.27 3.82 -12.64
C THR A 54 -2.14 4.97 -11.62
N GLY A 55 -3.24 5.31 -10.97
CA GLY A 55 -3.25 6.26 -9.85
C GLY A 55 -2.86 5.57 -8.55
N ILE A 56 -1.97 6.17 -7.77
CA ILE A 56 -1.55 5.66 -6.46
C ILE A 56 -2.08 6.56 -5.34
N ILE A 57 -2.85 5.99 -4.43
CA ILE A 57 -3.28 6.64 -3.19
C ILE A 57 -2.37 6.13 -2.07
N ALA A 58 -1.34 6.90 -1.75
CA ALA A 58 -0.33 6.56 -0.77
C ALA A 58 -0.78 6.98 0.64
N VAL A 59 -0.93 6.01 1.53
CA VAL A 59 -1.37 6.23 2.92
C VAL A 59 -0.17 6.13 3.85
N GLU A 60 0.04 7.16 4.67
CA GLU A 60 1.15 7.20 5.61
C GLU A 60 0.78 8.01 6.87
N VAL A 61 1.13 7.47 8.04
CA VAL A 61 0.89 8.13 9.34
C VAL A 61 2.07 8.97 9.80
N HIS A 62 3.29 8.63 9.33
CA HIS A 62 4.52 9.25 9.77
C HIS A 62 4.77 10.57 9.02
N THR A 63 4.51 11.69 9.66
CA THR A 63 4.62 13.04 9.08
C THR A 63 5.92 13.31 8.31
N PRO A 64 7.14 12.92 8.79
CA PRO A 64 8.36 13.08 8.01
C PRO A 64 8.36 12.29 6.69
N GLY A 65 7.75 11.09 6.67
CA GLY A 65 7.55 10.29 5.46
C GLY A 65 6.68 11.02 4.46
N VAL A 66 5.48 11.43 4.90
CA VAL A 66 4.56 12.24 4.09
C VAL A 66 5.25 13.45 3.49
N GLY A 67 6.00 14.22 4.29
CA GLY A 67 6.69 15.41 3.78
C GLY A 67 7.79 15.10 2.75
N ARG A 68 8.40 13.92 2.79
CA ARG A 68 9.37 13.49 1.76
C ARG A 68 8.68 13.00 0.50
N LEU A 69 7.64 12.20 0.64
CA LEU A 69 6.82 11.75 -0.49
C LEU A 69 6.26 12.95 -1.26
N LEU A 70 5.65 13.91 -0.58
CA LEU A 70 5.10 15.11 -1.22
C LEU A 70 6.15 15.87 -2.04
N ARG A 71 7.37 16.07 -1.52
CA ARG A 71 8.45 16.67 -2.30
C ARG A 71 8.87 15.86 -3.51
N ARG A 72 8.88 14.51 -3.41
CA ARG A 72 9.20 13.64 -4.55
C ARG A 72 8.18 13.77 -5.66
N ILE A 73 6.90 13.75 -5.29
CA ILE A 73 5.79 13.91 -6.24
C ILE A 73 5.92 15.26 -6.96
N ASP A 74 6.09 16.33 -6.20
CA ASP A 74 6.16 17.68 -6.75
C ASP A 74 7.40 17.90 -7.62
N ASN A 75 8.59 17.49 -7.15
CA ASN A 75 9.84 17.62 -7.90
C ASN A 75 9.86 16.78 -9.20
N ALA A 76 9.20 15.63 -9.19
CA ALA A 76 9.10 14.74 -10.35
C ALA A 76 7.91 15.09 -11.28
N GLY A 77 7.07 16.04 -10.89
CA GLY A 77 5.88 16.41 -11.65
C GLY A 77 4.84 15.28 -11.77
N LEU A 78 4.80 14.37 -10.79
CA LEU A 78 3.87 13.23 -10.83
C LEU A 78 2.43 13.70 -10.59
N THR A 79 1.55 13.39 -11.52
CA THR A 79 0.12 13.76 -11.45
C THR A 79 -0.75 12.61 -10.95
N ASN A 80 -0.23 11.37 -11.00
CA ASN A 80 -0.91 10.13 -10.65
C ASN A 80 -0.68 9.66 -9.21
N VAL A 81 -0.31 10.55 -8.30
CA VAL A 81 -0.18 10.23 -6.86
C VAL A 81 -1.04 11.16 -6.02
N ARG A 82 -1.74 10.58 -5.04
CA ARG A 82 -2.42 11.29 -3.96
C ARG A 82 -1.94 10.77 -2.61
N VAL A 83 -2.01 11.60 -1.59
CA VAL A 83 -1.44 11.27 -0.26
C VAL A 83 -2.51 11.38 0.81
N VAL A 84 -2.74 10.30 1.52
CA VAL A 84 -3.56 10.28 2.74
C VAL A 84 -2.62 10.33 3.94
N HIS A 85 -2.59 11.46 4.63
CA HIS A 85 -1.84 11.60 5.88
C HIS A 85 -2.76 11.24 7.05
N GLY A 86 -2.74 9.98 7.48
CA GLY A 86 -3.60 9.51 8.57
C GLY A 86 -3.83 8.02 8.59
N ASP A 87 -4.89 7.61 9.28
CA ASP A 87 -5.27 6.22 9.47
C ASP A 87 -5.86 5.64 8.16
N GLY A 88 -5.18 4.63 7.62
CA GLY A 88 -5.60 3.95 6.39
C GLY A 88 -6.84 3.07 6.57
N VAL A 89 -7.06 2.52 7.77
CA VAL A 89 -8.27 1.72 8.05
C VAL A 89 -9.49 2.64 8.02
N LEU A 90 -9.39 3.80 8.67
CA LEU A 90 -10.43 4.84 8.62
C LEU A 90 -10.70 5.29 7.18
N PHE A 91 -9.63 5.54 6.40
CA PHE A 91 -9.74 5.91 4.98
C PHE A 91 -10.50 4.87 4.16
N LEU A 92 -10.13 3.58 4.28
CA LEU A 92 -10.84 2.51 3.58
C LEU A 92 -12.31 2.41 4.01
N HIS A 93 -12.59 2.63 5.28
CA HIS A 93 -13.93 2.48 5.84
C HIS A 93 -14.87 3.59 5.39
N GLU A 94 -14.43 4.84 5.49
CA GLU A 94 -15.29 6.01 5.25
C GLU A 94 -15.25 6.49 3.80
N ARG A 95 -14.05 6.46 3.18
CA ARG A 95 -13.83 7.15 1.91
C ARG A 95 -13.92 6.26 0.68
N VAL A 96 -13.62 4.95 0.82
CA VAL A 96 -13.49 4.04 -0.32
C VAL A 96 -14.72 3.16 -0.48
N PRO A 97 -15.53 3.34 -1.53
CA PRO A 97 -16.69 2.48 -1.79
C PRO A 97 -16.29 1.03 -2.09
N PRO A 98 -17.17 0.04 -1.82
CA PRO A 98 -16.94 -1.34 -2.21
C PRO A 98 -16.69 -1.49 -3.71
N GLY A 99 -15.71 -2.33 -4.09
CA GLY A 99 -15.42 -2.66 -5.48
C GLY A 99 -14.80 -1.54 -6.31
N SER A 100 -14.27 -0.48 -5.70
CA SER A 100 -13.81 0.72 -6.39
C SER A 100 -12.29 0.81 -6.59
N LEU A 101 -11.50 -0.06 -5.95
CA LEU A 101 -10.05 -0.05 -6.07
C LEU A 101 -9.54 -1.02 -7.13
N ALA A 102 -8.59 -0.57 -7.92
CA ALA A 102 -7.87 -1.39 -8.91
C ALA A 102 -6.75 -2.24 -8.29
N GLY A 103 -6.42 -2.06 -7.00
CA GLY A 103 -5.44 -2.87 -6.30
C GLY A 103 -5.12 -2.34 -4.90
N PHE A 104 -4.41 -3.18 -4.14
CA PHE A 104 -3.89 -2.83 -2.81
C PHE A 104 -2.43 -3.28 -2.67
N ARG A 105 -1.60 -2.46 -2.05
CA ARG A 105 -0.19 -2.74 -1.77
C ARG A 105 0.16 -2.44 -0.32
N CYS A 106 0.97 -3.33 0.29
CA CYS A 106 1.57 -3.06 1.60
C CYS A 106 2.93 -3.72 1.67
N PHE A 107 4.00 -2.92 1.67
CA PHE A 107 5.36 -3.41 1.62
C PHE A 107 6.09 -3.11 2.93
N PHE A 108 6.66 -4.16 3.54
CA PHE A 108 7.46 -4.10 4.75
C PHE A 108 6.78 -3.39 5.94
N PRO A 109 5.51 -3.74 6.27
CA PRO A 109 4.88 -3.24 7.47
C PRO A 109 5.62 -3.73 8.72
N ASP A 110 5.46 -3.01 9.84
CA ASP A 110 6.12 -3.33 11.10
C ASP A 110 5.90 -4.79 11.51
N PRO A 111 6.96 -5.61 11.66
CA PRO A 111 6.83 -7.06 11.90
C PRO A 111 6.45 -7.41 13.34
N TRP A 112 6.61 -6.50 14.31
CA TRP A 112 6.34 -6.73 15.72
C TRP A 112 6.89 -8.07 16.23
N PRO A 113 8.23 -8.25 16.35
CA PRO A 113 8.88 -9.57 16.52
C PRO A 113 8.45 -10.36 17.77
N LYS A 114 8.02 -9.66 18.83
CA LYS A 114 7.64 -10.31 20.10
C LYS A 114 6.22 -10.86 19.99
N LYS A 115 5.99 -12.15 20.30
CA LYS A 115 4.66 -12.82 20.24
C LYS A 115 3.52 -12.01 20.87
N LYS A 116 3.74 -11.39 22.05
CA LYS A 116 2.74 -10.53 22.70
C LYS A 116 2.33 -9.30 21.90
N HIS A 117 3.09 -8.95 20.86
CA HIS A 117 2.83 -7.82 19.98
C HIS A 117 2.26 -8.21 18.61
N HIS A 118 2.14 -9.49 18.25
CA HIS A 118 1.62 -9.94 16.95
C HIS A 118 0.23 -9.38 16.63
N LYS A 119 -0.60 -9.12 17.66
CA LYS A 119 -1.89 -8.43 17.51
C LYS A 119 -1.81 -7.00 16.97
N ARG A 120 -0.59 -6.41 16.92
CA ARG A 120 -0.33 -5.08 16.33
C ARG A 120 0.06 -5.14 14.86
N ARG A 121 0.33 -6.35 14.34
CA ARG A 121 0.64 -6.55 12.93
C ARG A 121 -0.52 -6.06 12.10
N LEU A 122 -0.20 -5.34 11.03
CA LEU A 122 -1.21 -4.68 10.19
C LEU A 122 -2.09 -5.69 9.44
N ILE A 123 -1.46 -6.70 8.81
CA ILE A 123 -2.19 -7.70 8.04
C ILE A 123 -2.80 -8.71 9.01
N GLN A 124 -4.09 -8.52 9.26
CA GLN A 124 -4.96 -9.36 10.09
C GLN A 124 -6.23 -9.70 9.29
N PRO A 125 -6.98 -10.76 9.65
CA PRO A 125 -8.18 -11.17 8.89
C PRO A 125 -9.22 -10.05 8.72
N GLU A 126 -9.43 -9.23 9.75
CA GLU A 126 -10.41 -8.14 9.73
C GLU A 126 -10.03 -7.06 8.70
N LEU A 127 -8.76 -6.62 8.71
CA LEU A 127 -8.28 -5.64 7.76
C LEU A 127 -8.27 -6.21 6.34
N LEU A 128 -7.86 -7.47 6.17
CA LEU A 128 -7.84 -8.09 4.84
C LEU A 128 -9.25 -8.16 4.24
N ARG A 129 -10.26 -8.57 5.01
CA ARG A 129 -11.66 -8.54 4.57
C ARG A 129 -12.13 -7.16 4.17
N LEU A 130 -11.77 -6.12 4.94
CA LEU A 130 -12.06 -4.75 4.58
C LEU A 130 -11.42 -4.38 3.24
N ILE A 131 -10.12 -4.65 3.06
CA ILE A 131 -9.39 -4.40 1.81
C ILE A 131 -10.09 -5.11 0.65
N VAL A 132 -10.35 -6.41 0.76
CA VAL A 132 -10.97 -7.22 -0.28
C VAL A 132 -12.35 -6.69 -0.66
N SER A 133 -13.15 -6.24 0.31
CA SER A 133 -14.44 -5.61 0.04
C SER A 133 -14.34 -4.33 -0.82
N ARG A 134 -13.21 -3.64 -0.79
CA ARG A 134 -12.96 -2.39 -1.54
C ARG A 134 -12.40 -2.62 -2.94
N LEU A 135 -11.81 -3.79 -3.19
CA LEU A 135 -11.21 -4.13 -4.47
C LEU A 135 -12.26 -4.40 -5.55
N ALA A 136 -12.00 -4.01 -6.77
CA ALA A 136 -12.71 -4.47 -7.94
C ALA A 136 -12.42 -5.97 -8.19
N ARG A 137 -13.25 -6.65 -8.99
CA ARG A 137 -12.98 -8.04 -9.41
C ARG A 137 -11.64 -8.09 -10.16
N SER A 138 -10.90 -9.16 -9.93
CA SER A 138 -9.55 -9.38 -10.47
C SER A 138 -8.49 -8.34 -10.06
N ALA A 139 -8.80 -7.46 -9.09
CA ALA A 139 -7.82 -6.51 -8.58
C ALA A 139 -6.80 -7.23 -7.67
N PRO A 140 -5.49 -6.92 -7.78
CA PRO A 140 -4.45 -7.55 -7.00
C PRO A 140 -4.35 -7.01 -5.56
N VAL A 141 -3.97 -7.91 -4.65
CA VAL A 141 -3.35 -7.62 -3.35
C VAL A 141 -1.88 -8.01 -3.47
N HIS A 142 -0.98 -7.08 -3.20
CA HIS A 142 0.45 -7.34 -3.17
C HIS A 142 1.06 -6.94 -1.82
N LEU A 143 1.56 -7.92 -1.10
CA LEU A 143 2.21 -7.75 0.20
C LEU A 143 3.67 -8.16 0.11
N ALA A 144 4.55 -7.54 0.91
CA ALA A 144 5.94 -7.95 1.02
C ALA A 144 6.47 -7.77 2.43
N THR A 145 7.34 -8.69 2.88
CA THR A 145 8.05 -8.60 4.16
C THR A 145 9.40 -9.30 4.10
N ASP A 146 10.36 -8.84 4.91
CA ASP A 146 11.65 -9.49 5.16
C ASP A 146 11.67 -10.29 6.47
N TRP A 147 10.53 -10.40 7.15
CA TRP A 147 10.38 -11.07 8.44
C TRP A 147 9.64 -12.40 8.27
N ALA A 148 10.37 -13.54 8.36
CA ALA A 148 9.85 -14.86 8.05
C ALA A 148 8.56 -15.22 8.77
N ASP A 149 8.52 -15.10 10.11
CA ASP A 149 7.33 -15.38 10.92
C ASP A 149 6.12 -14.47 10.56
N TYR A 150 6.38 -13.24 10.11
CA TYR A 150 5.30 -12.38 9.63
C TYR A 150 4.87 -12.76 8.21
N GLY A 151 5.79 -13.19 7.38
CA GLY A 151 5.49 -13.74 6.04
C GLY A 151 4.57 -14.97 6.14
N GLU A 152 4.90 -15.90 7.02
CA GLU A 152 4.06 -17.08 7.30
C GLU A 152 2.64 -16.68 7.73
N GLN A 153 2.52 -15.75 8.69
CA GLN A 153 1.21 -15.24 9.11
C GLN A 153 0.45 -14.55 7.97
N MET A 154 1.12 -13.73 7.15
CA MET A 154 0.47 -13.09 6.00
C MET A 154 -0.06 -14.13 5.02
N ILE A 155 0.72 -15.18 4.71
CA ILE A 155 0.31 -16.27 3.83
C ILE A 155 -0.92 -16.98 4.40
N GLU A 156 -0.92 -17.31 5.70
CA GLU A 156 -2.07 -17.91 6.37
C GLU A 156 -3.34 -17.04 6.25
N VAL A 157 -3.21 -15.74 6.54
CA VAL A 157 -4.33 -14.79 6.48
C VAL A 157 -4.87 -14.63 5.06
N VAL A 158 -3.99 -14.52 4.05
CA VAL A 158 -4.39 -14.35 2.65
C VAL A 158 -5.01 -15.63 2.10
N THR A 159 -4.45 -16.80 2.44
CA THR A 159 -4.97 -18.10 1.98
C THR A 159 -6.34 -18.42 2.62
N ALA A 160 -6.58 -17.96 3.84
CA ALA A 160 -7.86 -18.16 4.52
C ALA A 160 -8.99 -17.24 4.03
N GLU A 161 -8.68 -16.21 3.23
CA GLU A 161 -9.68 -15.28 2.70
C GLU A 161 -10.39 -15.89 1.48
N PRO A 162 -11.70 -16.21 1.58
CA PRO A 162 -12.39 -16.96 0.53
C PRO A 162 -12.52 -16.23 -0.80
N ASP A 163 -12.50 -14.88 -0.77
CA ASP A 163 -12.66 -14.04 -1.96
C ASP A 163 -11.32 -13.70 -2.64
N LEU A 164 -10.22 -14.37 -2.25
CA LEU A 164 -8.91 -14.23 -2.87
C LEU A 164 -8.45 -15.54 -3.53
N ASP A 165 -7.81 -15.40 -4.69
CA ASP A 165 -7.00 -16.44 -5.33
C ASP A 165 -5.53 -16.10 -5.17
N VAL A 166 -4.81 -16.90 -4.36
CA VAL A 166 -3.36 -16.74 -4.14
C VAL A 166 -2.61 -17.30 -5.33
N VAL A 167 -1.81 -16.46 -5.99
CA VAL A 167 -1.06 -16.86 -7.19
C VAL A 167 0.44 -16.93 -6.97
N PHE A 168 0.95 -16.26 -5.93
CA PHE A 168 2.38 -16.27 -5.61
C PHE A 168 2.61 -16.08 -4.12
N THR A 169 3.56 -16.86 -3.56
CA THR A 169 4.07 -16.68 -2.20
C THR A 169 5.55 -17.06 -2.16
N GLY A 170 6.38 -16.21 -1.54
CA GLY A 170 7.79 -16.50 -1.30
C GLY A 170 8.75 -15.54 -1.98
N ALA A 171 9.99 -16.02 -2.23
CA ALA A 171 11.05 -15.27 -2.91
C ALA A 171 11.15 -15.70 -4.38
N GLY A 172 11.61 -14.79 -5.25
CA GLY A 172 11.88 -15.09 -6.66
C GLY A 172 11.11 -14.20 -7.63
N ASP A 173 10.76 -14.73 -8.79
CA ASP A 173 10.13 -13.98 -9.88
C ASP A 173 8.66 -13.68 -9.57
N CYS A 174 8.43 -12.65 -8.75
CA CYS A 174 7.10 -12.17 -8.42
C CYS A 174 6.40 -11.66 -9.70
N PRO A 175 5.14 -12.09 -9.98
CA PRO A 175 4.41 -11.68 -11.17
C PRO A 175 4.04 -10.18 -11.19
N LEU A 176 4.09 -9.52 -10.04
CA LEU A 176 3.93 -8.07 -9.92
C LEU A 176 5.27 -7.46 -9.50
N PRO A 177 6.09 -6.98 -10.45
CA PRO A 177 7.37 -6.38 -10.13
C PRO A 177 7.17 -5.09 -9.32
N ARG A 178 8.07 -4.86 -8.40
CA ARG A 178 8.16 -3.63 -7.60
C ARG A 178 9.62 -3.19 -7.44
N PRO A 179 9.88 -1.90 -7.26
CA PRO A 179 11.23 -1.43 -6.97
C PRO A 179 11.71 -1.95 -5.61
N GLU A 180 13.01 -2.16 -5.50
CA GLU A 180 13.62 -2.49 -4.22
C GLU A 180 13.44 -1.35 -3.22
N THR A 181 12.93 -1.66 -2.04
CA THR A 181 12.77 -0.66 -0.96
C THR A 181 14.02 -0.60 -0.08
N LYS A 182 14.18 0.51 0.66
CA LYS A 182 15.27 0.63 1.66
C LYS A 182 15.16 -0.41 2.77
N PHE A 183 13.95 -0.85 3.11
CA PHE A 183 13.73 -1.91 4.09
C PHE A 183 14.17 -3.26 3.54
N GLU A 184 13.84 -3.54 2.29
CA GLU A 184 14.30 -4.74 1.59
C GLU A 184 15.83 -4.80 1.51
N ALA A 185 16.50 -3.74 1.05
CA ALA A 185 17.96 -3.66 1.01
C ALA A 185 18.60 -3.92 2.38
N LYS A 186 18.02 -3.36 3.46
CA LYS A 186 18.47 -3.62 4.83
C LYS A 186 18.21 -5.06 5.28
N GLY A 187 17.09 -5.66 4.92
CA GLY A 187 16.76 -7.05 5.20
C GLY A 187 17.75 -7.99 4.51
N LYS A 188 17.95 -7.80 3.21
CA LYS A 188 18.93 -8.57 2.39
C LYS A 188 20.35 -8.47 2.97
N ALA A 189 20.78 -7.26 3.38
CA ALA A 189 22.10 -7.05 4.00
C ALA A 189 22.26 -7.81 5.33
N LYS A 190 21.17 -8.20 5.99
CA LYS A 190 21.16 -9.04 7.20
C LYS A 190 20.94 -10.52 6.91
N GLY A 191 20.84 -10.93 5.64
CA GLY A 191 20.58 -12.30 5.22
C GLY A 191 19.11 -12.71 5.31
N HIS A 192 18.18 -11.75 5.48
CA HIS A 192 16.75 -12.05 5.45
C HIS A 192 16.31 -12.39 4.02
N GLN A 193 15.46 -13.40 3.90
CA GLN A 193 14.75 -13.67 2.65
C GLN A 193 13.54 -12.76 2.54
N ILE A 194 13.29 -12.28 1.33
CA ILE A 194 12.10 -11.47 1.06
C ILE A 194 10.96 -12.42 0.71
N CYS A 195 9.82 -12.22 1.32
CA CYS A 195 8.59 -12.91 0.99
C CYS A 195 7.63 -11.91 0.34
N ASP A 196 7.38 -12.09 -0.96
CA ASP A 196 6.29 -11.43 -1.67
C ASP A 196 5.06 -12.35 -1.70
N ILE A 197 3.87 -11.77 -1.60
CA ILE A 197 2.59 -12.47 -1.63
C ILE A 197 1.68 -11.73 -2.59
N VAL A 198 1.20 -12.43 -3.62
CA VAL A 198 0.27 -11.87 -4.60
C VAL A 198 -1.00 -12.72 -4.64
N ALA A 199 -2.13 -12.06 -4.52
CA ALA A 199 -3.44 -12.67 -4.67
C ALA A 199 -4.35 -11.74 -5.49
N TYR A 200 -5.36 -12.30 -6.14
CA TYR A 200 -6.35 -11.54 -6.91
C TYR A 200 -7.74 -11.74 -6.34
N ARG A 201 -8.56 -10.68 -6.33
CA ARG A 201 -9.95 -10.78 -5.95
C ARG A 201 -10.73 -11.60 -6.99
N LYS A 202 -11.52 -12.58 -6.52
CA LYS A 202 -12.44 -13.40 -7.32
C LYS A 202 -13.57 -12.61 -7.97
#